data_aa04737c595f4ad2de00fd22e27a71f8
#
_entry.id   aa04737c595f4ad2de00fd22e27a71f8
#
_cell.length_a   1.000
_cell.length_b   1.000
_cell.length_c   1.000
_cell.angle_alpha   90.00
_cell.angle_beta   90.00
_cell.angle_gamma   90.00
#
_symmetry.space_group_name_H-M   'P 1'
#
loop_
_entity.id
_entity.type
_entity.pdbx_description
1 polymer ?
#
loop_
_entity_poly.entity_id
_entity_poly.type
_entity_poly.pdbx_seq_one_letter_code
_entity_poly.pdbx_strand_id
1 'polypeptide(L)'
;MKIYLTNQNLKFSKHLEYFKNQSVMKYEKSKLDEKISSQDIDFEFSKINFDFFYNYQIFPENIIESYCQWNHENRNMQIGDTIVQQVFLPPHKTLSQKVIFAVRINKIIDEPKRKGFSYETIEGHVEKGVSIFTIEKNTQKTVFKIHTFSKPGNLLTCLAGPIFSLPYQSFCTKKALNNVKEIVEQQQRFSKG
;
A
#
# COMPACT_ATOMS: atom_id res chain seq x y z
N MET A 1 11.51 10.58 5.52
CA MET A 1 11.56 9.32 6.29
C MET A 1 11.86 9.63 7.75
N LYS A 2 11.14 9.02 8.68
CA LYS A 2 11.47 9.05 10.11
C LYS A 2 11.64 7.62 10.59
N ILE A 3 12.72 7.36 11.33
CA ILE A 3 13.03 6.04 11.90
C ILE A 3 12.82 6.14 13.41
N TYR A 4 12.10 5.20 13.96
CA TYR A 4 11.80 5.14 15.38
C TYR A 4 12.20 3.78 15.95
N LEU A 5 12.64 3.78 17.20
CA LEU A 5 12.90 2.55 17.94
C LEU A 5 11.60 2.01 18.56
N THR A 6 11.56 0.72 18.84
CA THR A 6 10.37 -0.07 19.25
C THR A 6 9.51 0.52 20.36
N ASN A 7 10.03 1.37 21.23
CA ASN A 7 9.32 1.86 22.43
C ASN A 7 8.69 3.26 22.27
N GLN A 8 8.70 3.81 21.05
CA GLN A 8 8.12 5.15 20.83
C GLN A 8 6.67 5.03 20.43
N ASN A 9 5.76 5.52 21.27
CA ASN A 9 4.35 5.68 20.94
C ASN A 9 4.19 6.76 19.89
N LEU A 10 3.87 6.35 18.68
CA LEU A 10 3.67 7.27 17.56
C LEU A 10 2.20 7.67 17.48
N LYS A 11 1.95 8.97 17.53
CA LYS A 11 0.63 9.50 17.20
C LYS A 11 0.54 9.69 15.69
N PHE A 12 -0.06 8.75 14.98
CA PHE A 12 -0.27 8.82 13.53
C PHE A 12 -0.89 10.14 13.08
N SER A 13 -1.84 10.70 13.85
CA SER A 13 -2.46 11.98 13.54
C SER A 13 -1.44 13.11 13.35
N LYS A 14 -0.38 13.17 14.18
CA LYS A 14 0.69 14.17 14.02
C LYS A 14 1.52 13.94 12.75
N HIS A 15 1.73 12.67 12.36
CA HIS A 15 2.42 12.36 11.12
C HIS A 15 1.56 12.67 9.91
N LEU A 16 0.24 12.43 9.99
CA LEU A 16 -0.68 12.79 8.92
C LEU A 16 -0.62 14.31 8.65
N GLU A 17 -0.74 15.15 9.69
CA GLU A 17 -0.67 16.61 9.54
C GLU A 17 0.66 17.08 8.94
N TYR A 18 1.76 16.45 9.32
CA TYR A 18 3.05 16.74 8.71
C TYR A 18 3.10 16.37 7.23
N PHE A 19 2.68 15.15 6.87
CA PHE A 19 2.79 14.65 5.50
C PHE A 19 1.76 15.23 4.54
N LYS A 20 0.58 15.66 5.01
CA LYS A 20 -0.41 16.37 4.19
C LYS A 20 0.18 17.59 3.48
N ASN A 21 1.13 18.26 4.12
CA ASN A 21 1.78 19.47 3.60
C ASN A 21 3.04 19.20 2.77
N GLN A 22 3.48 17.95 2.63
CA GLN A 22 4.65 17.61 1.84
C GLN A 22 4.28 17.38 0.36
N SER A 23 5.20 17.73 -0.52
CA SER A 23 5.05 17.52 -1.96
C SER A 23 5.23 16.06 -2.35
N VAL A 24 4.61 15.66 -3.44
CA VAL A 24 4.90 14.39 -4.12
C VAL A 24 6.30 14.47 -4.72
N MET A 25 7.05 13.37 -4.66
CA MET A 25 8.39 13.29 -5.24
C MET A 25 8.36 13.41 -6.76
N LYS A 26 9.17 14.30 -7.32
CA LYS A 26 9.27 14.45 -8.78
C LYS A 26 9.97 13.26 -9.41
N TYR A 27 9.36 12.63 -10.41
CA TYR A 27 9.94 11.52 -11.18
C TYR A 27 9.51 11.57 -12.65
N GLU A 28 10.30 10.93 -13.49
CA GLU A 28 9.96 10.63 -14.89
C GLU A 28 9.67 9.14 -14.96
N LYS A 29 8.44 8.77 -15.30
CA LYS A 29 7.99 7.36 -15.28
C LYS A 29 8.85 6.46 -16.16
N SER A 30 9.33 6.95 -17.31
CA SER A 30 10.22 6.23 -18.23
C SER A 30 11.58 5.88 -17.63
N LYS A 31 11.96 6.49 -16.52
CA LYS A 31 13.23 6.25 -15.82
C LYS A 31 13.05 5.41 -14.54
N LEU A 32 11.88 4.85 -14.33
CA LEU A 32 11.55 3.98 -13.19
C LEU A 32 11.55 2.52 -13.64
N ASP A 33 11.89 1.64 -12.71
CA ASP A 33 11.78 0.20 -12.90
C ASP A 33 10.31 -0.21 -12.77
N GLU A 34 9.82 -0.93 -13.77
CA GLU A 34 8.46 -1.44 -13.81
C GLU A 34 8.40 -2.85 -13.21
N LYS A 35 7.44 -3.07 -12.33
CA LYS A 35 7.16 -4.38 -11.76
C LYS A 35 5.67 -4.64 -11.70
N ILE A 36 5.24 -5.78 -12.23
CA ILE A 36 3.86 -6.28 -12.13
C ILE A 36 3.88 -7.55 -11.30
N SER A 37 2.97 -7.61 -10.33
CA SER A 37 2.74 -8.79 -9.51
C SER A 37 1.23 -9.02 -9.42
N SER A 38 0.78 -10.26 -9.56
CA SER A 38 -0.64 -10.58 -9.57
C SER A 38 -0.95 -11.89 -8.83
N GLN A 39 -2.20 -12.01 -8.39
CA GLN A 39 -2.75 -13.18 -7.71
C GLN A 39 -4.16 -13.44 -8.21
N ASP A 40 -4.43 -14.66 -8.66
CA ASP A 40 -5.79 -15.13 -8.96
C ASP A 40 -6.58 -15.27 -7.67
N ILE A 41 -7.84 -14.84 -7.72
CA ILE A 41 -8.81 -14.92 -6.63
C ILE A 41 -9.98 -15.80 -7.10
N ASP A 42 -10.27 -16.84 -6.33
CA ASP A 42 -11.38 -17.75 -6.62
C ASP A 42 -12.69 -17.22 -6.02
N PHE A 43 -13.10 -16.05 -6.51
CA PHE A 43 -14.35 -15.40 -6.14
C PHE A 43 -14.86 -14.51 -7.28
N GLU A 44 -16.18 -14.46 -7.44
CA GLU A 44 -16.80 -13.68 -8.50
C GLU A 44 -16.67 -12.18 -8.23
N PHE A 45 -16.10 -11.43 -9.19
CA PHE A 45 -15.82 -10.00 -9.08
C PHE A 45 -17.07 -9.18 -8.68
N SER A 46 -18.25 -9.50 -9.23
CA SER A 46 -19.52 -8.80 -8.96
C SER A 46 -20.02 -8.94 -7.52
N LYS A 47 -19.50 -9.91 -6.77
CA LYS A 47 -19.88 -10.20 -5.38
C LYS A 47 -18.90 -9.66 -4.35
N ILE A 48 -17.78 -9.06 -4.80
CA ILE A 48 -16.77 -8.52 -3.88
C ILE A 48 -17.30 -7.25 -3.23
N ASN A 49 -17.27 -7.20 -1.89
CA ASN A 49 -17.32 -5.94 -1.16
C ASN A 49 -15.91 -5.33 -1.15
N PHE A 50 -15.77 -4.14 -1.75
CA PHE A 50 -14.50 -3.44 -1.91
C PHE A 50 -14.15 -2.50 -0.75
N ASP A 51 -14.93 -2.44 0.32
CA ASP A 51 -14.68 -1.53 1.45
C ASP A 51 -13.29 -1.73 2.05
N PHE A 52 -12.87 -2.99 2.25
CA PHE A 52 -11.52 -3.29 2.73
C PHE A 52 -10.44 -2.70 1.84
N PHE A 53 -10.67 -2.72 0.54
CA PHE A 53 -9.70 -2.30 -0.47
C PHE A 53 -9.53 -0.78 -0.48
N TYR A 54 -10.64 -0.04 -0.46
CA TYR A 54 -10.63 1.41 -0.36
C TYR A 54 -10.29 1.90 1.06
N ASN A 55 -10.36 1.06 2.09
CA ASN A 55 -9.83 1.32 3.43
C ASN A 55 -8.36 0.92 3.60
N TYR A 56 -7.67 0.62 2.48
CA TYR A 56 -6.25 0.30 2.42
C TYR A 56 -5.84 -0.93 3.25
N GLN A 57 -6.72 -1.93 3.41
CA GLN A 57 -6.41 -3.18 4.12
C GLN A 57 -5.69 -4.19 3.20
N ILE A 58 -4.71 -3.72 2.44
CA ILE A 58 -3.96 -4.50 1.45
C ILE A 58 -2.84 -5.30 2.11
N PHE A 59 -2.12 -4.68 3.04
CA PHE A 59 -1.00 -5.30 3.72
C PHE A 59 -1.42 -5.86 5.08
N PRO A 60 -0.87 -7.03 5.50
CA PRO A 60 -1.02 -7.48 6.87
C PRO A 60 -0.47 -6.44 7.86
N GLU A 61 -1.18 -6.21 8.96
CA GLU A 61 -0.81 -5.19 9.96
C GLU A 61 0.54 -5.39 10.64
N ASN A 62 1.05 -6.63 10.66
CA ASN A 62 2.38 -6.92 11.20
C ASN A 62 3.51 -6.57 10.23
N ILE A 63 3.19 -6.16 9.00
CA ILE A 63 4.14 -5.72 7.98
C ILE A 63 4.05 -4.22 7.79
N ILE A 64 2.85 -3.72 7.52
CA ILE A 64 2.57 -2.29 7.34
C ILE A 64 1.30 -1.94 8.12
N GLU A 65 1.45 -1.06 9.08
CA GLU A 65 0.33 -0.39 9.72
C GLU A 65 0.09 0.95 9.02
N SER A 66 -1.15 1.23 8.66
CA SER A 66 -1.50 2.43 7.89
C SER A 66 -2.47 3.32 8.63
N TYR A 67 -2.38 4.62 8.37
CA TYR A 67 -3.31 5.63 8.84
C TYR A 67 -3.77 6.48 7.68
N CYS A 68 -5.01 6.27 7.27
CA CYS A 68 -5.59 6.89 6.08
C CYS A 68 -6.32 8.19 6.45
N GLN A 69 -6.07 9.25 5.68
CA GLN A 69 -6.68 10.55 5.91
C GLN A 69 -8.22 10.48 5.93
N TRP A 70 -8.82 9.79 4.99
CA TRP A 70 -10.28 9.69 4.86
C TRP A 70 -10.94 8.95 6.04
N ASN A 71 -10.27 7.93 6.60
CA ASN A 71 -10.77 7.26 7.81
C ASN A 71 -10.75 8.19 9.03
N HIS A 72 -9.72 9.04 9.13
CA HIS A 72 -9.64 10.05 10.18
C HIS A 72 -10.72 11.13 10.04
N GLU A 73 -11.07 11.47 8.80
CA GLU A 73 -12.07 12.47 8.46
C GLU A 73 -13.50 11.87 8.29
N ASN A 74 -13.69 10.57 8.58
CA ASN A 74 -14.97 9.84 8.48
C ASN A 74 -15.67 10.01 7.12
N ARG A 75 -14.94 9.84 6.04
CA ARG A 75 -15.43 9.93 4.65
C ARG A 75 -14.81 8.87 3.76
N ASN A 76 -15.20 8.84 2.50
CA ASN A 76 -14.57 7.97 1.50
C ASN A 76 -13.24 8.53 0.99
N MET A 77 -12.39 7.62 0.45
CA MET A 77 -11.13 7.96 -0.22
C MET A 77 -11.35 8.98 -1.35
N GLN A 78 -10.48 9.96 -1.45
CA GLN A 78 -10.45 10.96 -2.51
C GLN A 78 -9.03 11.12 -3.10
N ILE A 79 -8.96 11.61 -4.34
CA ILE A 79 -7.69 12.01 -4.94
C ILE A 79 -7.09 13.16 -4.12
N GLY A 80 -5.80 13.07 -3.82
CA GLY A 80 -5.09 14.00 -2.95
C GLY A 80 -4.97 13.56 -1.51
N ASP A 81 -5.67 12.51 -1.09
CA ASP A 81 -5.58 11.96 0.26
C ASP A 81 -4.20 11.36 0.55
N THR A 82 -3.81 11.51 1.79
CA THR A 82 -2.52 11.00 2.31
C THR A 82 -2.74 9.72 3.11
N ILE A 83 -1.88 8.73 2.86
CA ILE A 83 -1.74 7.54 3.68
C ILE A 83 -0.38 7.62 4.38
N VAL A 84 -0.39 7.62 5.71
CA VAL A 84 0.82 7.41 6.51
C VAL A 84 1.02 5.91 6.68
N GLN A 85 2.22 5.43 6.41
CA GLN A 85 2.60 4.03 6.48
C GLN A 85 3.70 3.85 7.52
N GLN A 86 3.52 2.90 8.42
CA GLN A 86 4.53 2.45 9.36
C GLN A 86 4.92 1.02 9.01
N VAL A 87 6.16 0.85 8.57
CA VAL A 87 6.73 -0.46 8.22
C VAL A 87 7.52 -1.01 9.39
N PHE A 88 7.35 -2.29 9.69
CA PHE A 88 8.06 -3.00 10.75
C PHE A 88 9.24 -3.79 10.17
N LEU A 89 10.44 -3.57 10.70
CA LEU A 89 11.69 -4.18 10.24
C LEU A 89 12.48 -4.80 11.40
N PRO A 90 12.53 -6.12 11.53
CA PRO A 90 11.80 -7.15 10.77
C PRO A 90 10.28 -7.08 10.97
N PRO A 91 9.45 -7.83 10.23
CA PRO A 91 7.98 -7.77 10.28
C PRO A 91 7.40 -8.37 11.56
N HIS A 92 7.65 -7.71 12.69
CA HIS A 92 7.24 -8.12 14.02
C HIS A 92 6.95 -6.90 14.89
N LYS A 93 5.69 -6.68 15.29
CA LYS A 93 5.22 -5.45 15.95
C LYS A 93 6.00 -5.06 17.22
N THR A 94 6.50 -6.02 17.98
CA THR A 94 7.12 -5.78 19.29
C THR A 94 8.64 -5.63 19.28
N LEU A 95 9.34 -6.17 18.27
CA LEU A 95 10.82 -6.21 18.23
C LEU A 95 11.41 -5.50 16.99
N SER A 96 10.63 -4.66 16.31
CA SER A 96 11.04 -4.04 15.06
C SER A 96 11.47 -2.61 15.22
N GLN A 97 12.37 -2.17 14.35
CA GLN A 97 12.47 -0.76 14.00
C GLN A 97 11.23 -0.35 13.21
N LYS A 98 10.73 0.84 13.47
CA LYS A 98 9.57 1.41 12.78
C LYS A 98 10.03 2.48 11.83
N VAL A 99 9.71 2.32 10.56
CA VAL A 99 10.00 3.31 9.53
C VAL A 99 8.69 3.93 9.09
N ILE A 100 8.60 5.26 9.17
CA ILE A 100 7.41 6.00 8.80
C ILE A 100 7.68 6.85 7.58
N PHE A 101 6.80 6.73 6.62
CA PHE A 101 6.73 7.52 5.41
C PHE A 101 5.27 7.67 4.95
N ALA A 102 5.04 8.38 3.87
CA ALA A 102 3.68 8.55 3.38
C ALA A 102 3.61 8.54 1.85
N VAL A 103 2.40 8.29 1.38
CA VAL A 103 2.04 8.30 -0.04
C VAL A 103 0.78 9.12 -0.24
N ARG A 104 0.53 9.55 -1.48
CA ARG A 104 -0.64 10.36 -1.85
C ARG A 104 -1.45 9.70 -2.93
N ILE A 105 -2.76 9.57 -2.71
CA ILE A 105 -3.68 9.06 -3.72
C ILE A 105 -3.69 10.00 -4.92
N ASN A 106 -3.37 9.45 -6.10
CA ASN A 106 -3.37 10.23 -7.35
C ASN A 106 -4.44 9.79 -8.33
N LYS A 107 -5.03 8.60 -8.14
CA LYS A 107 -6.12 8.10 -8.97
C LYS A 107 -7.01 7.13 -8.19
N ILE A 108 -8.32 7.21 -8.43
CA ILE A 108 -9.32 6.20 -8.05
C ILE A 108 -9.82 5.55 -9.34
N ILE A 109 -9.94 4.24 -9.35
CA ILE A 109 -10.38 3.44 -10.48
C ILE A 109 -11.69 2.77 -10.07
N ASP A 110 -12.78 3.16 -10.72
CA ASP A 110 -14.14 2.65 -10.45
C ASP A 110 -14.83 2.32 -11.77
N GLU A 111 -14.40 1.26 -12.42
CA GLU A 111 -14.87 0.78 -13.70
C GLU A 111 -15.70 -0.50 -13.51
N PRO A 112 -16.59 -0.88 -14.43
CA PRO A 112 -17.47 -2.05 -14.29
C PRO A 112 -16.73 -3.40 -14.09
N LYS A 113 -15.50 -3.50 -14.61
CA LYS A 113 -14.66 -4.73 -14.55
C LYS A 113 -13.32 -4.51 -13.86
N ARG A 114 -13.11 -3.33 -13.25
CA ARG A 114 -11.83 -2.97 -12.64
C ARG A 114 -12.06 -1.95 -11.53
N LYS A 115 -11.70 -2.32 -10.32
CA LYS A 115 -11.75 -1.44 -9.16
C LYS A 115 -10.36 -1.27 -8.59
N GLY A 116 -10.04 -0.07 -8.10
CA GLY A 116 -8.73 0.16 -7.52
C GLY A 116 -8.38 1.61 -7.29
N PHE A 117 -7.12 1.83 -6.98
CA PHE A 117 -6.53 3.14 -6.81
C PHE A 117 -5.03 3.11 -7.11
N SER A 118 -4.45 4.27 -7.22
CA SER A 118 -3.00 4.42 -7.24
C SER A 118 -2.55 5.54 -6.31
N TYR A 119 -1.31 5.43 -5.86
CA TYR A 119 -0.67 6.46 -5.07
C TYR A 119 0.75 6.75 -5.56
N GLU A 120 1.21 7.95 -5.27
CA GLU A 120 2.57 8.42 -5.49
C GLU A 120 3.28 8.65 -4.17
N THR A 121 4.59 8.49 -4.17
CA THR A 121 5.43 8.69 -2.98
C THR A 121 5.59 10.18 -2.68
N ILE A 122 5.51 10.52 -1.39
CA ILE A 122 5.73 11.88 -0.86
C ILE A 122 7.21 12.07 -0.51
N GLU A 123 7.69 13.29 -0.51
CA GLU A 123 9.06 13.65 -0.13
C GLU A 123 9.47 12.99 1.20
N GLY A 124 10.67 12.40 1.20
CA GLY A 124 11.18 11.61 2.31
C GLY A 124 10.75 10.13 2.32
N HIS A 125 10.06 9.66 1.31
CA HIS A 125 9.81 8.23 1.12
C HIS A 125 11.10 7.49 0.73
N VAL A 126 11.19 6.21 1.07
CA VAL A 126 12.36 5.36 0.78
C VAL A 126 12.51 5.04 -0.71
N GLU A 127 11.39 5.00 -1.42
CA GLU A 127 11.31 4.84 -2.86
C GLU A 127 10.70 6.07 -3.51
N LYS A 128 10.96 6.24 -4.79
CA LYS A 128 10.36 7.26 -5.61
C LYS A 128 9.58 6.63 -6.73
N GLY A 129 8.29 6.97 -6.87
CA GLY A 129 7.45 6.45 -7.93
C GLY A 129 5.96 6.36 -7.61
N VAL A 130 5.29 5.44 -8.31
CA VAL A 130 3.84 5.22 -8.24
C VAL A 130 3.54 3.73 -8.14
N SER A 131 2.54 3.40 -7.33
CA SER A 131 1.99 2.04 -7.24
C SER A 131 0.50 2.06 -7.54
N ILE A 132 0.06 1.11 -8.35
CA ILE A 132 -1.31 0.95 -8.80
C ILE A 132 -1.81 -0.40 -8.27
N PHE A 133 -2.93 -0.38 -7.59
CA PHE A 133 -3.58 -1.56 -7.01
C PHE A 133 -4.93 -1.73 -7.67
N THR A 134 -5.16 -2.88 -8.28
CA THR A 134 -6.44 -3.16 -8.94
C THR A 134 -6.92 -4.58 -8.67
N ILE A 135 -8.23 -4.72 -8.51
CA ILE A 135 -8.91 -6.00 -8.65
C ILE A 135 -9.68 -5.94 -9.97
N GLU A 136 -9.41 -6.90 -10.86
CA GLU A 136 -9.89 -6.90 -12.24
C GLU A 136 -10.63 -8.19 -12.55
N LYS A 137 -11.72 -8.07 -13.32
CA LYS A 137 -12.42 -9.20 -13.90
C LYS A 137 -11.81 -9.53 -15.27
N ASN A 138 -11.13 -10.64 -15.39
CA ASN A 138 -10.76 -11.22 -16.67
C ASN A 138 -11.88 -12.14 -17.18
N THR A 139 -11.71 -12.70 -18.40
CA THR A 139 -12.72 -13.58 -19.02
C THR A 139 -13.13 -14.77 -18.17
N GLN A 140 -12.25 -15.29 -17.32
CA GLN A 140 -12.48 -16.49 -16.51
C GLN A 140 -12.24 -16.32 -15.02
N LYS A 141 -11.59 -15.24 -14.57
CA LYS A 141 -11.12 -15.11 -13.19
C LYS A 141 -11.18 -13.67 -12.70
N THR A 142 -11.23 -13.53 -11.38
CA THR A 142 -10.89 -12.27 -10.68
C THR A 142 -9.40 -12.28 -10.37
N VAL A 143 -8.71 -11.16 -10.61
CA VAL A 143 -7.27 -11.04 -10.41
C VAL A 143 -6.97 -9.78 -9.60
N PHE A 144 -6.25 -9.92 -8.50
CA PHE A 144 -5.63 -8.79 -7.84
C PHE A 144 -4.25 -8.53 -8.45
N LYS A 145 -3.98 -7.27 -8.77
CA LYS A 145 -2.73 -6.82 -9.40
C LYS A 145 -2.12 -5.64 -8.66
N ILE A 146 -0.83 -5.72 -8.45
CA ILE A 146 0.03 -4.62 -8.00
C ILE A 146 0.97 -4.28 -9.14
N HIS A 147 0.85 -3.06 -9.67
CA HIS A 147 1.69 -2.56 -10.75
C HIS A 147 2.46 -1.34 -10.26
N THR A 148 3.75 -1.47 -10.12
CA THR A 148 4.63 -0.47 -9.53
C THR A 148 5.62 0.05 -10.55
N PHE A 149 5.84 1.36 -10.54
CA PHE A 149 6.95 2.03 -11.21
C PHE A 149 7.74 2.74 -10.12
N SER A 150 8.93 2.24 -9.79
CA SER A 150 9.71 2.79 -8.68
C SER A 150 11.21 2.62 -8.84
N LYS A 151 11.95 3.44 -8.10
CA LYS A 151 13.38 3.30 -7.86
C LYS A 151 13.74 3.85 -6.48
N PRO A 152 14.92 3.55 -5.93
CA PRO A 152 15.38 4.14 -4.67
C PRO A 152 15.23 5.65 -4.67
N GLY A 153 14.63 6.20 -3.61
CA GLY A 153 14.26 7.63 -3.52
C GLY A 153 15.46 8.54 -3.27
N ASN A 154 16.50 8.05 -2.59
CA ASN A 154 17.71 8.79 -2.29
C ASN A 154 18.89 7.87 -1.97
N LEU A 155 20.10 8.46 -1.93
CA LEU A 155 21.37 7.74 -1.66
C LEU A 155 21.38 7.04 -0.30
N LEU A 156 20.71 7.60 0.71
CA LEU A 156 20.61 7.04 2.05
C LEU A 156 19.80 5.74 2.07
N THR A 157 18.82 5.58 1.18
CA THR A 157 18.08 4.33 1.06
C THR A 157 18.87 3.25 0.33
N CYS A 158 19.78 3.62 -0.56
CA CYS A 158 20.77 2.69 -1.11
C CYS A 158 21.77 2.22 -0.04
N LEU A 159 22.12 3.09 0.93
CA LEU A 159 23.07 2.80 2.01
C LEU A 159 22.40 2.15 3.24
N ALA A 160 21.09 2.29 3.42
CA ALA A 160 20.34 1.68 4.52
C ALA A 160 20.31 0.13 4.47
N GLY A 161 20.99 -0.45 3.49
CA GLY A 161 21.31 -1.87 3.41
C GLY A 161 20.10 -2.80 3.27
N PRO A 162 20.18 -4.00 3.83
CA PRO A 162 19.21 -5.08 3.58
C PRO A 162 17.77 -4.80 4.02
N ILE A 163 17.53 -3.70 4.70
CA ILE A 163 16.22 -3.30 5.24
C ILE A 163 15.21 -3.01 4.12
N PHE A 164 15.66 -2.43 3.01
CA PHE A 164 14.84 -2.15 1.82
C PHE A 164 15.36 -2.90 0.59
N SER A 165 15.97 -4.06 0.82
CA SER A 165 16.45 -4.91 -0.25
C SER A 165 15.30 -5.43 -1.13
N LEU A 166 15.59 -5.71 -2.38
CA LEU A 166 14.66 -6.36 -3.32
C LEU A 166 13.98 -7.61 -2.73
N PRO A 167 14.65 -8.46 -1.94
CA PRO A 167 14.00 -9.58 -1.25
C PRO A 167 12.90 -9.15 -0.27
N TYR A 168 13.10 -8.09 0.51
CA TYR A 168 12.09 -7.63 1.46
C TYR A 168 10.87 -7.02 0.76
N GLN A 169 11.07 -6.23 -0.29
CA GLN A 169 9.97 -5.71 -1.12
C GLN A 169 9.17 -6.84 -1.77
N SER A 170 9.86 -7.85 -2.30
CA SER A 170 9.22 -9.03 -2.87
C SER A 170 8.42 -9.82 -1.83
N PHE A 171 8.94 -9.93 -0.61
CA PHE A 171 8.24 -10.51 0.52
C PHE A 171 6.96 -9.72 0.86
N CYS A 172 7.04 -8.40 1.02
CA CYS A 172 5.88 -7.53 1.30
C CYS A 172 4.82 -7.63 0.20
N THR A 173 5.24 -7.61 -1.08
CA THR A 173 4.35 -7.76 -2.23
C THR A 173 3.62 -9.10 -2.20
N LYS A 174 4.34 -10.21 -1.97
CA LYS A 174 3.73 -11.54 -1.86
C LYS A 174 2.74 -11.63 -0.70
N LYS A 175 3.06 -11.03 0.44
CA LYS A 175 2.15 -10.97 1.60
C LYS A 175 0.90 -10.13 1.31
N ALA A 176 1.03 -9.01 0.61
CA ALA A 176 -0.11 -8.21 0.17
C ALA A 176 -1.02 -8.98 -0.79
N LEU A 177 -0.45 -9.68 -1.77
CA LEU A 177 -1.20 -10.50 -2.71
C LEU A 177 -2.02 -11.59 -1.99
N ASN A 178 -1.39 -12.31 -1.08
CA ASN A 178 -2.05 -13.35 -0.29
C ASN A 178 -3.12 -12.77 0.64
N ASN A 179 -2.84 -11.66 1.33
CA ASN A 179 -3.79 -11.02 2.25
C ASN A 179 -5.08 -10.59 1.54
N VAL A 180 -4.95 -9.94 0.39
CA VAL A 180 -6.13 -9.53 -0.40
C VAL A 180 -6.93 -10.74 -0.87
N LYS A 181 -6.24 -11.79 -1.34
CA LYS A 181 -6.90 -13.04 -1.71
C LYS A 181 -7.69 -13.62 -0.54
N GLU A 182 -7.06 -13.76 0.62
CA GLU A 182 -7.69 -14.31 1.84
C GLU A 182 -8.90 -13.49 2.27
N ILE A 183 -8.81 -12.15 2.28
CA ILE A 183 -9.92 -11.26 2.64
C ILE A 183 -11.10 -11.47 1.69
N VAL A 184 -10.85 -11.51 0.37
CA VAL A 184 -11.93 -11.68 -0.62
C VAL A 184 -12.54 -13.08 -0.54
N GLU A 185 -11.73 -14.13 -0.42
CA GLU A 185 -12.24 -15.50 -0.32
C GLU A 185 -13.00 -15.76 0.99
N GLN A 186 -12.66 -15.07 2.07
CA GLN A 186 -13.44 -15.12 3.31
C GLN A 186 -14.85 -14.54 3.15
N GLN A 187 -15.06 -13.52 2.31
CA GLN A 187 -16.40 -13.00 2.02
C GLN A 187 -17.34 -14.09 1.45
N GLN A 188 -16.78 -15.07 0.72
CA GLN A 188 -17.55 -16.20 0.19
C GLN A 188 -18.18 -17.05 1.29
N ARG A 189 -17.51 -17.21 2.42
CA ARG A 189 -17.98 -18.05 3.54
C ARG A 189 -19.20 -17.43 4.22
N PHE A 190 -19.22 -16.10 4.32
CA PHE A 190 -20.35 -15.37 4.93
C PHE A 190 -21.55 -15.19 3.99
N SER A 191 -21.36 -15.34 2.67
CA SER A 191 -22.46 -15.24 1.68
C SER A 191 -23.26 -16.53 1.50
N LYS A 192 -22.80 -17.64 2.09
CA LYS A 192 -23.41 -18.97 1.97
C LYS A 192 -24.14 -19.44 3.24
N GLY A 193 -24.18 -18.65 4.27
CA GLY A 193 -24.93 -18.86 5.51
C GLY A 193 -26.09 -17.87 5.61
#